data_04db79b2d26fdf714b7090d051158b0b
#
_entry.id   04db79b2d26fdf714b7090d051158b0b
#
_cell.length_a   1.000
_cell.length_b   1.000
_cell.length_c   1.000
_cell.angle_alpha   90.00
_cell.angle_beta   90.00
_cell.angle_gamma   90.00
#
_symmetry.space_group_name_H-M   'P 1'
#
loop_
_entity.id
_entity.type
_entity.pdbx_description
1 polymer ?
#
loop_
_entity_poly.entity_id
_entity_poly.type
_entity_poly.pdbx_seq_one_letter_code
_entity_poly.pdbx_strand_id
1 'polypeptide(L)'
;MIDEAIVDAPPEAVWEALIAEFRGAGRWWVPANTFATVSGSPDEVGGEVAVTVHTKGVDKGGPKLRFTARTRAVEPRRLLSVDYVSGVFRGTSDFYVEPLDGGRTKVGMHFVGRPNGFLKVLAKVADIGAEHSTATSEAFVRLGRILAAESAPAVRSGAAAEIRKLEGSTR
;
A
#
# COMPACT_ATOMS: atom_id res chain seq x y z
N MET A 1 -2.83 13.48 10.63
CA MET A 1 -3.91 12.87 9.83
C MET A 1 -3.80 11.36 10.02
N ILE A 2 -4.94 10.70 10.19
CA ILE A 2 -4.99 9.23 10.37
C ILE A 2 -5.99 8.70 9.34
N ASP A 3 -5.56 7.71 8.57
CA ASP A 3 -6.37 6.97 7.60
C ASP A 3 -6.31 5.49 7.94
N GLU A 4 -7.46 4.84 8.05
CA GLU A 4 -7.58 3.44 8.48
C GLU A 4 -8.57 2.67 7.61
N ALA A 5 -8.36 1.36 7.53
CA ALA A 5 -9.33 0.43 6.96
C ALA A 5 -9.29 -0.92 7.69
N ILE A 6 -10.40 -1.65 7.65
CA ILE A 6 -10.49 -3.05 8.08
C ILE A 6 -10.40 -3.92 6.84
N VAL A 7 -9.52 -4.91 6.89
CA VAL A 7 -9.23 -5.84 5.80
C VAL A 7 -9.54 -7.26 6.27
N ASP A 8 -10.23 -8.02 5.44
CA ASP A 8 -10.53 -9.44 5.69
C ASP A 8 -9.34 -10.32 5.30
N ALA A 9 -8.24 -10.14 6.04
CA ALA A 9 -7.00 -10.92 5.89
C ALA A 9 -6.21 -10.89 7.20
N PRO A 10 -5.37 -11.90 7.46
CA PRO A 10 -4.55 -11.95 8.66
C PRO A 10 -3.44 -10.88 8.64
N PRO A 11 -2.94 -10.43 9.81
CA PRO A 11 -1.94 -9.37 9.92
C PRO A 11 -0.65 -9.64 9.12
N GLU A 12 -0.25 -10.90 9.02
CA GLU A 12 0.91 -11.32 8.24
C GLU A 12 0.74 -10.98 6.76
N ALA A 13 -0.40 -11.31 6.17
CA ALA A 13 -0.67 -11.04 4.75
C ALA A 13 -0.74 -9.53 4.47
N VAL A 14 -1.33 -8.76 5.38
CA VAL A 14 -1.39 -7.29 5.28
C VAL A 14 0.02 -6.69 5.37
N TRP A 15 0.83 -7.16 6.30
CA TRP A 15 2.21 -6.72 6.46
C TRP A 15 3.07 -7.04 5.22
N GLU A 16 3.01 -8.26 4.73
CA GLU A 16 3.75 -8.68 3.53
C GLU A 16 3.35 -7.84 2.31
N ALA A 17 2.05 -7.55 2.14
CA ALA A 17 1.57 -6.69 1.07
C ALA A 17 2.05 -5.24 1.22
N LEU A 18 2.13 -4.71 2.45
CA LEU A 18 2.66 -3.38 2.74
C LEU A 18 4.16 -3.28 2.36
N ILE A 19 4.95 -4.23 2.82
CA ILE A 19 6.39 -4.25 2.53
C ILE A 19 6.66 -4.49 1.04
N ALA A 20 5.91 -5.38 0.38
CA ALA A 20 6.02 -5.61 -1.06
C ALA A 20 5.71 -4.33 -1.86
N GLU A 21 4.70 -3.55 -1.47
CA GLU A 21 4.38 -2.29 -2.12
C GLU A 21 5.53 -1.29 -2.00
N PHE A 22 6.13 -1.16 -0.83
CA PHE A 22 7.29 -0.29 -0.61
C PHE A 22 8.55 -0.74 -1.35
N ARG A 23 8.66 -2.03 -1.67
CA ARG A 23 9.70 -2.58 -2.56
C ARG A 23 9.41 -2.32 -4.04
N GLY A 24 8.26 -1.75 -4.37
CA GLY A 24 7.89 -1.37 -5.73
C GLY A 24 6.92 -2.32 -6.43
N ALA A 25 6.16 -3.13 -5.71
CA ALA A 25 5.19 -4.06 -6.31
C ALA A 25 4.13 -3.35 -7.16
N GLY A 26 3.75 -2.11 -6.82
CA GLY A 26 2.82 -1.29 -7.60
C GLY A 26 1.44 -1.92 -7.75
N ARG A 27 0.91 -2.50 -6.68
CA ARG A 27 -0.32 -3.29 -6.74
C ARG A 27 -1.55 -2.56 -6.21
N TRP A 28 -1.42 -1.90 -5.07
CA TRP A 28 -2.58 -1.37 -4.38
C TRP A 28 -2.51 0.13 -4.08
N TRP A 29 -1.34 0.75 -4.06
CA TRP A 29 -1.24 2.22 -3.93
C TRP A 29 -1.29 2.95 -5.28
N VAL A 30 -1.16 2.23 -6.36
CA VAL A 30 -1.42 2.77 -7.69
C VAL A 30 -2.93 3.05 -7.87
N PRO A 31 -3.31 4.09 -8.63
CA PRO A 31 -2.46 4.94 -9.46
C PRO A 31 -1.90 6.19 -8.73
N ALA A 32 -2.16 6.33 -7.42
CA ALA A 32 -1.78 7.53 -6.68
C ALA A 32 -0.28 7.61 -6.39
N ASN A 33 0.30 6.55 -5.85
CA ASN A 33 1.70 6.50 -5.49
C ASN A 33 2.42 5.31 -6.12
N THR A 34 3.71 5.52 -6.40
CA THR A 34 4.66 4.46 -6.73
C THR A 34 5.87 4.55 -5.81
N PHE A 35 6.48 3.40 -5.55
CA PHE A 35 7.60 3.24 -4.63
C PHE A 35 8.78 2.58 -5.34
N ALA A 36 9.99 2.88 -4.88
CA ALA A 36 11.20 2.21 -5.33
C ALA A 36 12.23 2.16 -4.19
N THR A 37 12.82 1.01 -3.94
CA THR A 37 13.91 0.88 -2.97
C THR A 37 15.11 1.71 -3.43
N VAL A 38 15.63 2.55 -2.53
CA VAL A 38 16.85 3.34 -2.73
C VAL A 38 18.05 2.63 -2.12
N SER A 39 17.91 2.21 -0.85
CA SER A 39 18.95 1.47 -0.13
C SER A 39 18.34 0.63 0.99
N GLY A 40 18.93 -0.51 1.31
CA GLY A 40 18.47 -1.42 2.35
C GLY A 40 17.06 -1.99 2.07
N SER A 41 16.47 -2.62 3.08
CA SER A 41 15.09 -3.10 2.99
C SER A 41 14.12 -2.11 3.66
N PRO A 42 12.90 -1.90 3.11
CA PRO A 42 11.89 -1.03 3.74
C PRO A 42 11.54 -1.43 5.17
N ASP A 43 11.65 -2.70 5.51
CA ASP A 43 11.39 -3.27 6.84
C ASP A 43 12.64 -3.42 7.73
N GLU A 44 13.70 -2.67 7.40
CA GLU A 44 14.92 -2.55 8.22
C GLU A 44 15.18 -1.09 8.57
N VAL A 45 15.62 -0.84 9.81
CA VAL A 45 16.00 0.52 10.23
C VAL A 45 17.13 1.04 9.36
N GLY A 46 16.94 2.23 8.79
CA GLY A 46 17.86 2.85 7.84
C GLY A 46 17.55 2.54 6.37
N GLY A 47 16.66 1.61 6.07
CA GLY A 47 16.20 1.35 4.71
C GLY A 47 15.50 2.58 4.11
N GLU A 48 15.76 2.88 2.84
CA GLU A 48 15.23 4.05 2.15
C GLU A 48 14.37 3.66 0.95
N VAL A 49 13.24 4.36 0.83
CA VAL A 49 12.27 4.20 -0.25
C VAL A 49 12.01 5.55 -0.91
N ALA A 50 12.21 5.62 -2.22
CA ALA A 50 11.75 6.74 -3.02
C ALA A 50 10.25 6.64 -3.26
N VAL A 51 9.51 7.70 -2.91
CA VAL A 51 8.08 7.80 -3.11
C VAL A 51 7.80 8.83 -4.19
N THR A 52 6.99 8.45 -5.17
CA THR A 52 6.45 9.37 -6.19
C THR A 52 4.94 9.43 -6.08
N VAL A 53 4.42 10.60 -5.72
CA VAL A 53 2.98 10.89 -5.77
C VAL A 53 2.62 11.40 -7.16
N HIS A 54 1.66 10.77 -7.81
CA HIS A 54 1.16 11.10 -9.14
C HIS A 54 -0.17 11.86 -9.01
N THR A 55 -0.13 13.18 -9.13
CA THR A 55 -1.29 14.05 -8.86
C THR A 55 -2.50 13.80 -9.77
N LYS A 56 -2.30 13.16 -10.91
CA LYS A 56 -3.38 12.77 -11.83
C LYS A 56 -3.48 11.25 -12.05
N GLY A 57 -2.68 10.47 -11.31
CA GLY A 57 -2.50 9.05 -11.54
C GLY A 57 -1.29 8.74 -12.43
N VAL A 58 -0.77 7.50 -12.31
CA VAL A 58 0.53 7.08 -12.82
C VAL A 58 0.71 7.33 -14.34
N ASP A 59 -0.32 7.06 -15.14
CA ASP A 59 -0.25 7.12 -16.60
C ASP A 59 -0.97 8.33 -17.23
N LYS A 60 -1.44 9.27 -16.40
CA LYS A 60 -2.26 10.39 -16.88
C LYS A 60 -1.50 11.72 -16.98
N GLY A 61 -0.17 11.68 -16.81
CA GLY A 61 0.65 12.90 -16.80
C GLY A 61 0.44 13.74 -15.53
N GLY A 62 0.77 15.03 -15.60
CA GLY A 62 0.65 15.96 -14.48
C GLY A 62 1.90 15.99 -13.59
N PRO A 63 1.92 16.89 -12.60
CA PRO A 63 3.01 17.01 -11.65
C PRO A 63 3.24 15.75 -10.86
N LYS A 64 4.52 15.43 -10.62
CA LYS A 64 4.95 14.34 -9.75
C LYS A 64 5.65 14.91 -8.54
N LEU A 65 5.18 14.55 -7.35
CA LEU A 65 5.79 14.97 -6.09
C LEU A 65 6.70 13.84 -5.60
N ARG A 66 7.98 14.13 -5.40
CA ARG A 66 8.97 13.12 -5.03
C ARG A 66 9.59 13.42 -3.69
N PHE A 67 9.76 12.38 -2.89
CA PHE A 67 10.46 12.43 -1.62
C PHE A 67 11.05 11.06 -1.27
N THR A 68 11.95 11.02 -0.30
CA THR A 68 12.52 9.78 0.23
C THR A 68 12.07 9.60 1.67
N ALA A 69 11.54 8.43 1.97
CA ALA A 69 11.24 7.97 3.30
C ALA A 69 12.35 7.03 3.76
N ARG A 70 12.82 7.20 5.01
CA ARG A 70 13.79 6.33 5.67
C ARG A 70 13.14 5.67 6.87
N THR A 71 13.26 4.36 6.96
CA THR A 71 12.74 3.59 8.09
C THR A 71 13.48 3.96 9.37
N ARG A 72 12.73 4.39 10.38
CA ARG A 72 13.21 4.82 11.70
C ARG A 72 13.05 3.73 12.75
N ALA A 73 11.93 3.02 12.71
CA ALA A 73 11.61 1.93 13.62
C ALA A 73 10.74 0.87 12.95
N VAL A 74 10.90 -0.37 13.37
CA VAL A 74 10.11 -1.51 12.90
C VAL A 74 9.73 -2.39 14.08
N GLU A 75 8.46 -2.69 14.22
CA GLU A 75 7.92 -3.81 14.97
C GLU A 75 7.27 -4.75 13.95
N PRO A 76 7.91 -5.86 13.56
CA PRO A 76 7.44 -6.72 12.48
C PRO A 76 5.97 -7.11 12.64
N ARG A 77 5.18 -6.97 11.58
CA ARG A 77 3.74 -7.25 11.53
C ARG A 77 2.87 -6.34 12.41
N ARG A 78 3.42 -5.24 12.93
CA ARG A 78 2.70 -4.28 13.77
C ARG A 78 2.91 -2.82 13.39
N LEU A 79 4.16 -2.40 13.25
CA LEU A 79 4.50 -0.99 13.07
C LEU A 79 5.70 -0.81 12.16
N LEU A 80 5.58 0.10 11.21
CA LEU A 80 6.67 0.64 10.41
C LEU A 80 6.64 2.15 10.52
N SER A 81 7.64 2.74 11.17
CA SER A 81 7.81 4.19 11.30
C SER A 81 8.86 4.70 10.33
N VAL A 82 8.55 5.77 9.61
CA VAL A 82 9.46 6.37 8.63
C VAL A 82 9.59 7.88 8.84
N ASP A 83 10.78 8.41 8.53
CA ASP A 83 11.08 9.83 8.43
C ASP A 83 11.19 10.27 6.97
N TYR A 84 10.66 11.42 6.61
CA TYR A 84 10.85 12.02 5.28
C TYR A 84 12.16 12.80 5.24
N VAL A 85 13.19 12.17 4.69
CA VAL A 85 14.58 12.67 4.76
C VAL A 85 14.97 13.59 3.61
N SER A 86 14.29 13.50 2.46
CA SER A 86 14.56 14.37 1.30
C SER A 86 13.29 14.64 0.47
N GLY A 87 13.37 15.62 -0.42
CA GLY A 87 12.31 15.94 -1.39
C GLY A 87 11.30 16.98 -0.90
N VAL A 88 10.08 16.89 -1.43
CA VAL A 88 9.05 17.92 -1.30
C VAL A 88 8.26 17.89 0.01
N PHE A 89 8.44 16.85 0.82
CA PHE A 89 7.84 16.73 2.15
C PHE A 89 8.91 16.62 3.24
N ARG A 90 8.54 17.06 4.44
CA ARG A 90 9.23 16.81 5.71
C ARG A 90 8.23 16.32 6.73
N GLY A 91 8.65 15.44 7.61
CA GLY A 91 7.80 14.87 8.65
C GLY A 91 7.98 13.37 8.76
N THR A 92 6.95 12.70 9.22
CA THR A 92 6.96 11.27 9.54
C THR A 92 5.68 10.59 9.09
N SER A 93 5.74 9.27 8.94
CA SER A 93 4.55 8.42 8.92
C SER A 93 4.78 7.17 9.75
N ASP A 94 3.71 6.74 10.40
CA ASP A 94 3.63 5.47 11.08
C ASP A 94 2.57 4.61 10.37
N PHE A 95 2.98 3.46 9.84
CA PHE A 95 2.08 2.44 9.29
C PHE A 95 1.89 1.37 10.33
N TYR A 96 0.65 1.06 10.67
CA TYR A 96 0.36 0.07 11.70
C TYR A 96 -0.62 -0.99 11.20
N VAL A 97 -0.47 -2.16 11.79
CA VAL A 97 -1.24 -3.36 11.49
C VAL A 97 -1.71 -3.93 12.82
N GLU A 98 -3.01 -3.93 13.06
CA GLU A 98 -3.61 -4.40 14.32
C GLU A 98 -4.53 -5.59 14.04
N PRO A 99 -4.29 -6.75 14.69
CA PRO A 99 -5.18 -7.89 14.57
C PRO A 99 -6.56 -7.59 15.19
N LEU A 100 -7.61 -8.05 14.52
CA LEU A 100 -8.98 -7.99 15.00
C LEU A 100 -9.57 -9.40 15.07
N ASP A 101 -10.69 -9.53 15.79
CA ASP A 101 -11.42 -10.79 15.86
C ASP A 101 -11.87 -11.27 14.48
N GLY A 102 -11.95 -12.59 14.32
CA GLY A 102 -12.40 -13.22 13.09
C GLY A 102 -11.37 -13.24 11.96
N GLY A 103 -10.07 -13.12 12.28
CA GLY A 103 -8.99 -13.16 11.28
C GLY A 103 -8.90 -11.91 10.40
N ARG A 104 -9.50 -10.81 10.85
CA ARG A 104 -9.45 -9.50 10.20
C ARG A 104 -8.28 -8.67 10.74
N THR A 105 -7.95 -7.63 10.02
CA THR A 105 -6.86 -6.72 10.39
C THR A 105 -7.28 -5.28 10.15
N LYS A 106 -7.01 -4.41 11.13
CA LYS A 106 -7.02 -2.97 10.92
C LYS A 106 -5.64 -2.56 10.42
N VAL A 107 -5.59 -1.94 9.25
CA VAL A 107 -4.40 -1.29 8.70
C VAL A 107 -4.60 0.21 8.74
N GLY A 108 -3.56 0.95 9.11
CA GLY A 108 -3.65 2.40 9.18
C GLY A 108 -2.33 3.09 8.89
N MET A 109 -2.44 4.39 8.60
CA MET A 109 -1.33 5.30 8.41
C MET A 109 -1.58 6.56 9.23
N HIS A 110 -0.67 6.87 10.13
CA HIS A 110 -0.62 8.17 10.78
C HIS A 110 0.41 9.04 10.06
N PHE A 111 -0.07 10.03 9.32
CA PHE A 111 0.75 10.94 8.55
C PHE A 111 0.92 12.28 9.30
N VAL A 112 2.17 12.67 9.53
CA VAL A 112 2.57 13.96 10.09
C VAL A 112 3.55 14.62 9.12
N GLY A 113 3.03 15.08 7.99
CA GLY A 113 3.83 15.69 6.93
C GLY A 113 3.50 17.16 6.72
N ARG A 114 4.50 17.89 6.26
CA ARG A 114 4.35 19.28 5.81
C ARG A 114 5.10 19.50 4.50
N PRO A 115 4.56 20.33 3.62
CA PRO A 115 5.25 20.71 2.40
C PRO A 115 6.63 21.31 2.66
N ASN A 116 7.58 21.05 1.80
CA ASN A 116 8.93 21.58 1.83
C ASN A 116 9.29 22.24 0.48
N GLY A 117 10.19 23.23 0.49
CA GLY A 117 10.62 23.89 -0.73
C GLY A 117 9.47 24.57 -1.49
N PHE A 118 9.45 24.41 -2.81
CA PHE A 118 8.46 25.00 -3.72
C PHE A 118 7.01 24.57 -3.39
N LEU A 119 6.83 23.36 -2.88
CA LEU A 119 5.50 22.88 -2.52
C LEU A 119 4.83 23.70 -1.40
N LYS A 120 5.60 24.42 -0.57
CA LYS A 120 5.05 25.36 0.42
C LYS A 120 4.20 26.48 -0.22
N VAL A 121 4.52 26.87 -1.43
CA VAL A 121 3.79 27.92 -2.17
C VAL A 121 2.51 27.32 -2.74
N LEU A 122 2.56 26.11 -3.31
CA LEU A 122 1.40 25.42 -3.88
C LEU A 122 0.40 24.98 -2.82
N ALA A 123 0.87 24.55 -1.63
CA ALA A 123 0.02 24.12 -0.52
C ALA A 123 -0.89 25.25 0.05
N LYS A 124 -0.64 26.50 -0.29
CA LYS A 124 -1.52 27.62 0.06
C LYS A 124 -2.78 27.70 -0.81
N VAL A 125 -2.81 26.95 -1.91
CA VAL A 125 -3.88 27.03 -2.94
C VAL A 125 -4.63 25.71 -3.09
N ALA A 126 -4.07 24.58 -2.62
CA ALA A 126 -4.66 23.25 -2.75
C ALA A 126 -4.72 22.54 -1.38
N ASP A 127 -5.81 21.85 -1.11
CA ASP A 127 -5.96 21.02 0.09
C ASP A 127 -5.22 19.66 -0.11
N ILE A 128 -3.89 19.72 0.02
CA ILE A 128 -3.02 18.54 -0.11
C ILE A 128 -3.39 17.47 0.95
N GLY A 129 -3.93 17.91 2.09
CA GLY A 129 -4.34 16.98 3.15
C GLY A 129 -5.53 16.13 2.77
N ALA A 130 -6.60 16.73 2.26
CA ALA A 130 -7.79 16.00 1.84
C ALA A 130 -7.50 15.06 0.65
N GLU A 131 -6.70 15.51 -0.32
CA GLU A 131 -6.29 14.66 -1.46
C GLU A 131 -5.45 13.46 -1.00
N HIS A 132 -4.54 13.65 -0.04
CA HIS A 132 -3.74 12.57 0.53
C HIS A 132 -4.62 11.54 1.24
N SER A 133 -5.55 11.97 2.09
CA SER A 133 -6.45 11.08 2.83
C SER A 133 -7.34 10.26 1.89
N THR A 134 -7.90 10.89 0.86
CA THR A 134 -8.69 10.20 -0.16
C THR A 134 -7.86 9.12 -0.86
N ALA A 135 -6.66 9.45 -1.31
CA ALA A 135 -5.78 8.51 -2.01
C ALA A 135 -5.35 7.33 -1.12
N THR A 136 -5.08 7.59 0.16
CA THR A 136 -4.69 6.56 1.13
C THR A 136 -5.85 5.62 1.45
N SER A 137 -7.04 6.17 1.69
CA SER A 137 -8.25 5.38 1.94
C SER A 137 -8.61 4.49 0.76
N GLU A 138 -8.54 5.00 -0.47
CA GLU A 138 -8.75 4.22 -1.69
C GLU A 138 -7.69 3.10 -1.85
N ALA A 139 -6.44 3.38 -1.49
CA ALA A 139 -5.37 2.40 -1.52
C ALA A 139 -5.64 1.25 -0.54
N PHE A 140 -6.05 1.53 0.69
CA PHE A 140 -6.40 0.49 1.66
C PHE A 140 -7.62 -0.33 1.24
N VAL A 141 -8.64 0.28 0.64
CA VAL A 141 -9.77 -0.47 0.05
C VAL A 141 -9.29 -1.42 -1.05
N ARG A 142 -8.36 -0.98 -1.87
CA ARG A 142 -7.78 -1.78 -2.96
C ARG A 142 -6.93 -2.93 -2.41
N LEU A 143 -6.13 -2.68 -1.37
CA LEU A 143 -5.40 -3.71 -0.63
C LEU A 143 -6.34 -4.81 -0.14
N GLY A 144 -7.44 -4.45 0.53
CA GLY A 144 -8.44 -5.40 1.02
C GLY A 144 -9.02 -6.28 -0.08
N ARG A 145 -9.36 -5.70 -1.22
CA ARG A 145 -9.89 -6.45 -2.39
C ARG A 145 -8.88 -7.45 -2.95
N ILE A 146 -7.60 -7.06 -3.02
CA ILE A 146 -6.54 -7.94 -3.53
C ILE A 146 -6.35 -9.12 -2.59
N LEU A 147 -6.23 -8.88 -1.28
CA LEU A 147 -6.02 -9.95 -0.30
C LEU A 147 -7.22 -10.88 -0.19
N ALA A 148 -8.44 -10.37 -0.29
CA ALA A 148 -9.65 -11.20 -0.34
C ALA A 148 -9.67 -12.11 -1.58
N ALA A 149 -9.26 -11.60 -2.74
CA ALA A 149 -9.18 -12.39 -3.97
C ALA A 149 -8.10 -13.47 -3.91
N GLU A 150 -6.97 -13.21 -3.25
CA GLU A 150 -5.89 -14.18 -3.07
C GLU A 150 -6.23 -15.27 -2.03
N SER A 151 -7.06 -14.94 -1.05
CA SER A 151 -7.53 -15.89 -0.02
C SER A 151 -8.70 -16.75 -0.49
N ALA A 152 -9.37 -16.36 -1.58
CA ALA A 152 -10.48 -17.15 -2.13
C ALA A 152 -9.95 -18.51 -2.61
N PRO A 153 -10.54 -19.66 -2.20
CA PRO A 153 -10.13 -20.97 -2.68
C PRO A 153 -10.26 -20.98 -4.21
N ALA A 154 -9.18 -21.36 -4.89
CA ALA A 154 -9.21 -21.55 -6.34
C ALA A 154 -10.38 -22.49 -6.64
N VAL A 155 -11.42 -21.98 -7.28
CA VAL A 155 -12.52 -22.82 -7.78
C VAL A 155 -11.85 -23.78 -8.75
N ARG A 156 -11.65 -25.03 -8.29
CA ARG A 156 -11.06 -26.08 -9.10
C ARG A 156 -11.95 -26.22 -10.32
N SER A 157 -11.45 -25.82 -11.46
CA SER A 157 -11.97 -26.17 -12.79
C SER A 157 -11.81 -27.69 -12.97
N GLY A 158 -12.48 -28.46 -12.12
CA GLY A 158 -12.48 -29.91 -12.13
C GLY A 158 -13.75 -30.53 -12.73
N ALA A 159 -14.73 -29.70 -13.07
CA ALA A 159 -15.98 -30.22 -13.64
C ALA A 159 -15.91 -30.64 -15.12
N ALA A 160 -14.85 -30.23 -15.83
CA ALA A 160 -14.73 -30.56 -17.26
C ALA A 160 -14.03 -31.89 -17.56
N ALA A 161 -13.37 -32.50 -16.57
CA ALA A 161 -12.64 -33.77 -16.78
C ALA A 161 -13.51 -35.01 -16.49
N GLU A 162 -14.57 -34.88 -15.71
CA GLU A 162 -15.39 -36.01 -15.31
C GLU A 162 -16.49 -36.35 -16.33
N ILE A 163 -16.94 -35.35 -17.11
CA ILE A 163 -17.96 -35.58 -18.16
C ILE A 163 -17.38 -36.36 -19.36
N ARG A 164 -16.08 -36.24 -19.66
CA ARG A 164 -15.45 -37.00 -20.76
C ARG A 164 -15.23 -38.49 -20.48
N LYS A 165 -15.31 -38.91 -19.21
CA LYS A 165 -15.08 -40.30 -18.84
C LYS A 165 -16.36 -41.14 -18.88
N LEU A 166 -17.52 -40.54 -18.93
CA LEU A 166 -18.81 -41.21 -19.01
C LEU A 166 -19.31 -41.45 -20.44
N GLU A 167 -18.80 -40.69 -21.41
CA GLU A 167 -19.19 -40.88 -22.83
C GLU A 167 -18.32 -41.86 -23.61
N GLY A 168 -17.25 -42.41 -23.00
CA GLY A 168 -16.31 -43.35 -23.64
C GLY A 168 -16.55 -44.81 -23.35
N SER A 169 -17.62 -45.21 -22.62
CA SER A 169 -17.84 -46.60 -22.20
C SER A 169 -19.15 -47.20 -22.74
N THR A 170 -19.47 -46.90 -24.01
CA THR A 170 -20.54 -47.62 -24.70
C THR A 170 -20.10 -47.90 -26.14
N ARG A 171 -19.32 -48.96 -26.29
CA ARG A 171 -19.22 -49.76 -27.51
C ARG A 171 -18.71 -51.16 -27.16
#